data_c28c94a179cf176e8df15c272a83fd9d
#
_entry.id   c28c94a179cf176e8df15c272a83fd9d
#
_cell.length_a   1.000
_cell.length_b   1.000
_cell.length_c   1.000
_cell.angle_alpha   90.00
_cell.angle_beta   90.00
_cell.angle_gamma   90.00
#
_symmetry.space_group_name_H-M   'P 1'
#
loop_
_entity.id
_entity.type
_entity.pdbx_description
1 polymer ?
#
loop_
_entity_poly.entity_id
_entity_poly.type
_entity_poly.pdbx_seq_one_letter_code
_entity_poly.pdbx_strand_id
1 'polypeptide(L)'
;MLFKALSDEKRLQILDFLKDGERCACVLTEELGIAQSALSYHMKILCQSGLVTSRQEGKWKHYRLSQSGRGKALASLKKVIHFQAPEQQCHCQKKSS
;
A
#
# COMPACT_ATOMS: atom_id res chain seq x y z
N MET A 1 6.22 -8.72 -5.48
CA MET A 1 5.95 -8.32 -4.10
C MET A 1 4.79 -7.34 -3.93
N LEU A 2 4.66 -6.41 -4.86
CA LEU A 2 3.62 -5.38 -4.75
C LEU A 2 2.22 -5.96 -4.62
N PHE A 3 1.85 -6.84 -5.53
CA PHE A 3 0.47 -7.34 -5.54
C PHE A 3 0.19 -8.24 -4.34
N LYS A 4 1.21 -8.96 -3.87
CA LYS A 4 1.08 -9.72 -2.65
C LYS A 4 0.79 -8.79 -1.47
N ALA A 5 1.50 -7.67 -1.40
CA ALA A 5 1.32 -6.70 -0.32
C ALA A 5 -0.10 -6.13 -0.32
N LEU A 6 -0.70 -5.96 -1.50
CA LEU A 6 -2.03 -5.37 -1.62
C LEU A 6 -3.16 -6.41 -1.54
N SER A 7 -2.84 -7.68 -1.40
CA SER A 7 -3.84 -8.75 -1.49
C SER A 7 -4.43 -9.14 -0.13
N ASP A 8 -4.27 -8.32 0.88
CA ASP A 8 -4.75 -8.62 2.22
C ASP A 8 -5.45 -7.39 2.80
N GLU A 9 -6.62 -7.60 3.36
CA GLU A 9 -7.44 -6.52 3.89
C GLU A 9 -6.75 -5.77 5.02
N LYS A 10 -6.06 -6.48 5.90
CA LYS A 10 -5.34 -5.84 7.01
C LYS A 10 -4.22 -4.95 6.49
N ARG A 11 -3.52 -5.41 5.46
CA ARG A 11 -2.46 -4.58 4.88
C ARG A 11 -3.01 -3.34 4.21
N LEU A 12 -4.17 -3.43 3.57
CA LEU A 12 -4.82 -2.24 3.01
C LEU A 12 -5.23 -1.27 4.12
N GLN A 13 -5.71 -1.79 5.25
CA GLN A 13 -6.05 -0.95 6.40
C GLN A 13 -4.82 -0.25 6.96
N ILE A 14 -3.69 -0.96 7.03
CA ILE A 14 -2.43 -0.36 7.49
C ILE A 14 -2.05 0.82 6.59
N LEU A 15 -2.11 0.63 5.29
CA LEU A 15 -1.78 1.71 4.35
C LEU A 15 -2.70 2.91 4.56
N ASP A 16 -3.96 2.65 4.82
CA ASP A 16 -4.91 3.72 5.07
C ASP A 16 -4.56 4.51 6.34
N PHE A 17 -4.15 3.82 7.40
CA PHE A 17 -3.72 4.49 8.62
C PHE A 17 -2.46 5.33 8.42
N LEU A 18 -1.60 4.94 7.48
CA LEU A 18 -0.33 5.63 7.27
C LEU A 18 -0.46 6.82 6.31
N LYS A 19 -1.61 7.02 5.69
CA LYS A 19 -1.73 8.09 4.70
C LYS A 19 -1.65 9.48 5.33
N ASP A 20 -1.94 9.59 6.61
CA ASP A 20 -1.87 10.87 7.32
C ASP A 20 -0.52 11.12 7.98
N GLY A 21 0.41 10.20 7.85
CA GLY A 21 1.73 10.37 8.41
C GLY A 21 2.25 9.13 9.09
N GLU A 22 3.43 9.27 9.69
CA GLU A 22 4.10 8.19 10.38
C GLU A 22 3.32 7.72 11.60
N ARG A 23 3.33 6.41 11.84
CA ARG A 23 2.67 5.81 13.00
C ARG A 23 3.61 4.84 13.70
N CYS A 24 3.54 4.83 15.02
CA CYS A 24 4.24 3.84 15.84
C CYS A 24 3.55 2.49 15.71
N ALA A 25 4.35 1.41 15.76
CA ALA A 25 3.82 0.06 15.72
C ALA A 25 2.76 -0.18 16.80
N CYS A 26 2.98 0.39 18.00
CA CYS A 26 2.03 0.21 19.10
C CYS A 26 0.66 0.81 18.79
N VAL A 27 0.64 1.94 18.08
CA VAL A 27 -0.63 2.56 17.69
C VAL A 27 -1.34 1.67 16.66
N LEU A 28 -0.58 1.12 15.72
CA LEU A 28 -1.17 0.28 14.68
C LEU A 28 -1.75 -1.01 15.24
N THR A 29 -1.07 -1.66 16.20
CA THR A 29 -1.62 -2.87 16.83
C THR A 29 -2.91 -2.55 17.56
N GLU A 30 -2.95 -1.44 18.24
CA GLU A 30 -4.13 -1.03 18.99
C GLU A 30 -5.30 -0.71 18.06
N GLU A 31 -5.03 0.09 17.03
CA GLU A 31 -6.09 0.52 16.11
C GLU A 31 -6.64 -0.63 15.29
N LEU A 32 -5.79 -1.58 14.91
CA LEU A 32 -6.20 -2.71 14.10
C LEU A 32 -6.69 -3.90 14.92
N GLY A 33 -6.44 -3.87 16.23
CA GLY A 33 -6.85 -4.97 17.11
C GLY A 33 -6.14 -6.27 16.79
N ILE A 34 -4.86 -6.20 16.41
CA ILE A 34 -4.08 -7.40 16.07
C ILE A 34 -2.86 -7.52 16.96
N ALA A 35 -2.35 -8.73 17.06
CA ALA A 35 -1.14 -8.99 17.84
C ALA A 35 0.07 -8.38 17.16
N GLN A 36 1.11 -8.09 17.96
CA GLN A 36 2.34 -7.52 17.44
C GLN A 36 3.00 -8.42 16.41
N SER A 37 2.92 -9.74 16.61
CA SER A 37 3.50 -10.69 15.65
C SER A 37 2.80 -10.62 14.30
N ALA A 38 1.47 -10.44 14.31
CA ALA A 38 0.72 -10.29 13.07
C ALA A 38 1.09 -8.99 12.37
N LEU A 39 1.21 -7.90 13.13
CA LEU A 39 1.63 -6.63 12.55
C LEU A 39 3.01 -6.76 11.92
N SER A 40 3.96 -7.37 12.65
CA SER A 40 5.31 -7.56 12.13
C SER A 40 5.33 -8.33 10.81
N TYR A 41 4.50 -9.35 10.72
CA TYR A 41 4.36 -10.13 9.49
C TYR A 41 3.87 -9.24 8.33
N HIS A 42 2.80 -8.50 8.56
CA HIS A 42 2.26 -7.62 7.52
C HIS A 42 3.23 -6.52 7.14
N MET A 43 3.90 -5.93 8.12
CA MET A 43 4.85 -4.85 7.84
C MET A 43 6.07 -5.34 7.08
N LYS A 44 6.51 -6.58 7.36
CA LYS A 44 7.61 -7.16 6.60
C LYS A 44 7.26 -7.21 5.10
N ILE A 45 6.06 -7.66 4.79
CA ILE A 45 5.61 -7.75 3.40
C ILE A 45 5.50 -6.35 2.77
N LEU A 46 4.90 -5.41 3.51
CA LEU A 46 4.75 -4.04 3.01
C LEU A 46 6.09 -3.35 2.79
N CYS A 47 7.04 -3.56 3.68
CA CYS A 47 8.37 -2.99 3.52
C CYS A 47 9.10 -3.63 2.34
N GLN A 48 8.97 -4.94 2.17
CA GLN A 48 9.59 -5.63 1.04
C GLN A 48 9.02 -5.16 -0.29
N SER A 49 7.76 -4.77 -0.31
CA SER A 49 7.13 -4.26 -1.51
C SER A 49 7.59 -2.85 -1.88
N GLY A 50 8.23 -2.17 -0.93
CA GLY A 50 8.67 -0.79 -1.13
C GLY A 50 7.62 0.25 -0.79
N LEU A 51 6.41 -0.16 -0.43
CA LEU A 51 5.33 0.79 -0.12
C LEU A 51 5.50 1.48 1.21
N VAL A 52 6.17 0.83 2.16
CA VAL A 52 6.32 1.32 3.52
C VAL A 52 7.80 1.30 3.89
N THR A 53 8.22 2.30 4.64
CA THR A 53 9.55 2.32 5.25
C THR A 53 9.39 2.35 6.76
N SER A 54 10.42 1.90 7.47
CA SER A 54 10.41 1.89 8.91
C SER A 54 11.66 2.56 9.45
N ARG A 55 11.54 3.08 10.67
CA ARG A 55 12.70 3.57 11.40
C ARG A 55 12.57 3.13 12.85
N GLN A 56 13.72 2.95 13.48
CA GLN A 56 13.80 2.54 14.88
C GLN A 56 14.18 3.76 15.71
N GLU A 57 13.42 4.01 16.76
CA GLU A 57 13.75 5.08 17.70
C GLU A 57 13.71 4.48 19.10
N GLY A 58 14.89 4.19 19.66
CA GLY A 58 14.97 3.46 20.90
C GLY A 58 14.35 2.06 20.71
N LYS A 59 13.39 1.72 21.56
CA LYS A 59 12.68 0.44 21.45
C LYS A 59 11.42 0.54 20.62
N TRP A 60 11.11 1.73 20.06
CA TRP A 60 9.89 1.95 19.32
C TRP A 60 10.15 1.92 17.84
N LYS A 61 9.33 1.20 17.10
CA LYS A 61 9.43 1.14 15.65
C LYS A 61 8.32 1.97 15.03
N HIS A 62 8.68 2.77 14.05
CA HIS A 62 7.74 3.66 13.37
C HIS A 62 7.70 3.33 11.90
N TYR A 63 6.53 3.46 11.31
CA TYR A 63 6.29 3.14 9.90
C TYR A 63 5.68 4.33 9.19
N ARG A 64 6.03 4.48 7.93
CA ARG A 64 5.43 5.53 7.09
C ARG A 64 5.39 5.06 5.64
N LEU A 65 4.51 5.69 4.87
CA LEU A 65 4.44 5.40 3.44
C LEU A 65 5.67 5.95 2.75
N SER A 66 6.16 5.19 1.76
CA SER A 66 7.29 5.60 0.94
C SER A 66 6.78 6.30 -0.30
N GLN A 67 7.18 7.54 -0.50
CA GLN A 67 6.75 8.30 -1.67
C GLN A 67 7.31 7.71 -2.95
N SER A 68 8.58 7.30 -2.94
CA SER A 68 9.18 6.65 -4.10
C SER A 68 8.55 5.29 -4.36
N GLY A 69 8.22 4.55 -3.29
CA GLY A 69 7.55 3.27 -3.42
C GLY A 69 6.16 3.42 -4.01
N ARG A 70 5.46 4.49 -3.64
CA ARG A 70 4.15 4.80 -4.21
C ARG A 70 4.25 5.00 -5.72
N GLY A 71 5.23 5.79 -6.15
CA GLY A 71 5.42 6.03 -7.57
C GLY A 71 5.72 4.76 -8.35
N LYS A 72 6.58 3.91 -7.79
CA LYS A 72 6.92 2.63 -8.43
C LYS A 72 5.70 1.71 -8.48
N ALA A 73 4.90 1.71 -7.42
CA ALA A 73 3.69 0.88 -7.37
C ALA A 73 2.68 1.31 -8.43
N LEU A 74 2.48 2.60 -8.57
CA LEU A 74 1.57 3.12 -9.58
C LEU A 74 2.05 2.77 -10.99
N ALA A 75 3.37 2.87 -11.23
CA ALA A 75 3.92 2.51 -12.51
C ALA A 75 3.72 1.02 -12.81
N SER A 76 3.91 0.16 -11.80
CA SER A 76 3.70 -1.27 -11.97
C SER A 76 2.24 -1.59 -12.27
N LEU A 77 1.32 -0.92 -11.55
CA LEU A 77 -0.10 -1.13 -11.78
C LEU A 77 -0.50 -0.69 -13.18
N LYS A 78 0.04 0.42 -13.65
CA LYS A 78 -0.23 0.89 -15.01
C LYS A 78 0.20 -0.13 -16.05
N LYS A 79 1.33 -0.79 -15.82
CA LYS A 79 1.80 -1.83 -16.74
C LYS A 79 0.83 -3.00 -16.81
N VAL A 80 0.30 -3.40 -15.64
CA VAL A 80 -0.57 -4.58 -15.56
C VAL A 80 -1.92 -4.33 -16.21
N ILE A 81 -2.45 -3.14 -16.02
CA ILE A 81 -3.78 -2.82 -16.54
C ILE A 81 -3.72 -1.87 -17.72
N HIS A 82 -2.58 -1.81 -18.37
CA HIS A 82 -2.41 -0.96 -19.55
C HIS A 82 -3.27 -1.46 -20.69
N PHE A 83 -3.94 -0.55 -21.35
CA PHE A 83 -4.67 -0.84 -22.56
C PHE A 83 -4.53 0.36 -23.49
N GLN A 84 -4.62 0.08 -24.78
CA GLN A 84 -4.58 1.15 -25.76
C GLN A 84 -5.98 1.66 -25.95
N ALA A 85 -6.18 2.91 -25.64
CA ALA A 85 -7.48 3.52 -25.82
C ALA A 85 -7.82 3.54 -27.31
N PRO A 86 -8.99 3.00 -27.69
CA PRO A 86 -9.44 3.16 -29.06
C PRO A 86 -9.76 4.62 -29.27
N GLU A 87 -9.58 4.98 -30.36
CA GLU A 87 -9.83 6.38 -30.53
C GLU A 87 -11.26 6.74 -30.84
N GLN A 88 -11.19 5.75 -30.06
CA GLN A 88 -12.05 5.73 -29.69
C GLN A 88 -12.98 5.38 -29.59
N GLN A 89 -13.02 5.22 -29.69
CA GLN A 89 -13.74 4.90 -29.21
C GLN A 89 -14.60 4.74 -28.81
N CYS A 90 -14.83 4.98 -29.17
CA CYS A 90 -15.66 4.85 -28.50
C CYS A 90 -16.42 4.57 -28.29
N HIS A 91 -16.55 4.74 -28.79
CA HIS A 91 -17.17 4.44 -28.31
C HIS A 91 -17.97 4.06 -27.79
N CYS A 92 -18.34 4.19 -28.24
CA CYS A 92 -19.06 3.92 -27.50
C CYS A 92 -19.41 3.85 -26.86
N GLN A 93 -19.40 4.09 -27.08
CA GLN A 93 -19.61 4.10 -26.36
C GLN A 93 -19.93 4.56 -25.87
N LYS A 94 -20.20 5.04 -26.47
CA LYS A 94 -20.46 5.46 -26.06
C LYS A 94 -21.00 5.56 -25.47
N LYS A 95 -21.29 5.77 -25.75
CA LYS A 95 -21.69 5.84 -25.15
C LYS A 95 -21.94 5.85 -24.38
N SER A 96 -22.13 6.19 -24.85
CA SER A 96 -22.23 6.33 -24.02
C SER A 96 -22.18 6.36 -23.47
N SER A 97 -22.38 6.79 -23.98
CA SER A 97 -22.22 6.99 -23.29
C SER A 97 -22.00 6.78 -22.96
#